data_674e9fa2b121bb48b6ddf518c6bcc08a
#
_entry.id   674e9fa2b121bb48b6ddf518c6bcc08a
#
_cell.length_a   1.000
_cell.length_b   1.000
_cell.length_c   1.000
_cell.angle_alpha   90.00
_cell.angle_beta   90.00
_cell.angle_gamma   90.00
#
_symmetry.space_group_name_H-M   'P 1'
#
loop_
_entity.id
_entity.type
_entity.pdbx_description
1 polymer ?
#
loop_
_entity_poly.entity_id
_entity_poly.type
_entity_poly.pdbx_seq_one_letter_code
_entity_poly.pdbx_strand_id
1 'polypeptide(L)'
;MIERRELPAWATALLAVAAGLLIGAGQEPLGLWPATMIGLALLTWLVAGMRKRAAFGYGYLAGVALNTLTISWIAVLGVPIAIGLIAYTSLWMGLTGLLISLLIQLPLWPVWVAAAWVSVEYVSGNWPFGGFAWTRLAFTLADSPLSGLLPYIGMAGVTLIMVWLSQLLLVRRWWRTAPVILLAFVVSGCLLFVPPSQPEQHVTVAVVQPNVNRHEYGGPYLSLIHISEPTRLLSIS
;
A
#
# COMPACT_ATOMS: atom_id res chain seq x y z
N MET A 1 3.35 -26.28 4.51
CA MET A 1 2.21 -26.09 3.60
C MET A 1 1.08 -25.51 4.43
N ILE A 2 0.43 -24.45 3.96
CA ILE A 2 -0.72 -23.83 4.63
C ILE A 2 -1.92 -24.74 4.38
N GLU A 3 -2.50 -25.28 5.46
CA GLU A 3 -3.73 -26.08 5.39
C GLU A 3 -4.92 -25.14 5.29
N ARG A 4 -5.61 -25.19 4.16
CA ARG A 4 -6.83 -24.44 3.94
C ARG A 4 -8.03 -25.38 4.07
N ARG A 5 -9.01 -25.02 4.90
CA ARG A 5 -10.36 -25.63 4.84
C ARG A 5 -11.08 -25.17 3.58
N GLU A 6 -11.75 -26.09 2.92
CA GLU A 6 -12.66 -25.72 1.83
C GLU A 6 -13.83 -24.92 2.41
N LEU A 7 -13.87 -23.64 2.05
CA LEU A 7 -14.95 -22.72 2.43
C LEU A 7 -15.92 -22.56 1.26
N PRO A 8 -17.21 -22.36 1.53
CA PRO A 8 -18.16 -22.01 0.48
C PRO A 8 -17.78 -20.66 -0.17
N ALA A 9 -18.14 -20.49 -1.45
CA ALA A 9 -17.74 -19.34 -2.25
C ALA A 9 -18.11 -17.98 -1.59
N TRP A 10 -19.28 -17.90 -0.98
CA TRP A 10 -19.72 -16.70 -0.28
C TRP A 10 -18.85 -16.34 0.93
N ALA A 11 -18.44 -17.34 1.73
CA ALA A 11 -17.58 -17.11 2.88
C ALA A 11 -16.17 -16.70 2.42
N THR A 12 -15.67 -17.30 1.34
CA THR A 12 -14.40 -16.92 0.70
C THR A 12 -14.44 -15.48 0.20
N ALA A 13 -15.57 -15.06 -0.41
CA ALA A 13 -15.76 -13.68 -0.86
C ALA A 13 -15.78 -12.69 0.32
N LEU A 14 -16.50 -13.01 1.40
CA LEU A 14 -16.51 -12.16 2.61
C LEU A 14 -15.12 -12.02 3.21
N LEU A 15 -14.34 -13.10 3.28
CA LEU A 15 -12.97 -13.05 3.79
C LEU A 15 -12.04 -12.25 2.86
N ALA A 16 -12.25 -12.29 1.55
CA ALA A 16 -11.51 -11.45 0.61
C ALA A 16 -11.80 -9.96 0.84
N VAL A 17 -13.09 -9.61 0.99
CA VAL A 17 -13.49 -8.24 1.34
C VAL A 17 -12.90 -7.82 2.68
N ALA A 18 -13.00 -8.66 3.70
CA ALA A 18 -12.42 -8.40 5.02
C ALA A 18 -10.90 -8.17 4.94
N ALA A 19 -10.18 -8.99 4.17
CA ALA A 19 -8.74 -8.81 3.97
C ALA A 19 -8.43 -7.44 3.33
N GLY A 20 -9.18 -7.04 2.29
CA GLY A 20 -9.03 -5.74 1.66
C GLY A 20 -9.32 -4.57 2.61
N LEU A 21 -10.40 -4.64 3.38
CA LEU A 21 -10.75 -3.63 4.38
C LEU A 21 -9.68 -3.52 5.48
N LEU A 22 -9.16 -4.67 5.97
CA LEU A 22 -8.09 -4.69 6.96
C LEU A 22 -6.81 -4.06 6.42
N ILE A 23 -6.43 -4.34 5.17
CA ILE A 23 -5.27 -3.70 4.54
C ILE A 23 -5.50 -2.20 4.43
N GLY A 24 -6.68 -1.78 3.99
CA GLY A 24 -7.04 -0.37 3.84
C GLY A 24 -7.15 0.38 5.16
N ALA A 25 -7.52 -0.29 6.25
CA ALA A 25 -7.63 0.32 7.58
C ALA A 25 -6.28 0.82 8.14
N GLY A 26 -5.15 0.38 7.59
CA GLY A 26 -3.85 0.95 7.92
C GLY A 26 -3.60 2.32 7.30
N GLN A 27 -4.33 2.70 6.27
CA GLN A 27 -4.23 4.03 5.67
C GLN A 27 -4.94 5.08 6.54
N GLU A 28 -4.49 6.33 6.43
CA GLU A 28 -5.20 7.45 7.03
C GLU A 28 -6.64 7.58 6.47
N PRO A 29 -7.61 7.99 7.26
CA PRO A 29 -7.51 8.52 8.62
C PRO A 29 -7.56 7.47 9.75
N LEU A 30 -7.62 6.16 9.46
CA LEU A 30 -7.72 5.12 10.48
C LEU A 30 -6.36 4.77 11.12
N GLY A 31 -5.28 4.74 10.34
CA GLY A 31 -3.93 4.52 10.81
C GLY A 31 -3.66 3.17 11.52
N LEU A 32 -4.52 2.16 11.31
CA LEU A 32 -4.46 0.88 12.02
C LEU A 32 -3.45 -0.08 11.38
N TRP A 33 -2.16 0.25 11.40
CA TRP A 33 -1.12 -0.58 10.80
C TRP A 33 -1.13 -2.08 11.20
N PRO A 34 -1.50 -2.49 12.44
CA PRO A 34 -1.60 -3.91 12.75
C PRO A 34 -2.69 -4.62 11.96
N ALA A 35 -3.80 -3.92 11.64
CA ALA A 35 -4.86 -4.46 10.81
C ALA A 35 -4.34 -4.77 9.40
N THR A 36 -3.48 -3.92 8.83
CA THR A 36 -2.84 -4.18 7.54
C THR A 36 -2.05 -5.49 7.56
N MET A 37 -1.26 -5.75 8.59
CA MET A 37 -0.51 -7.01 8.72
C MET A 37 -1.44 -8.24 8.76
N ILE A 38 -2.53 -8.14 9.50
CA ILE A 38 -3.55 -9.20 9.57
C ILE A 38 -4.22 -9.39 8.21
N GLY A 39 -4.57 -8.30 7.52
CA GLY A 39 -5.18 -8.33 6.19
C GLY A 39 -4.27 -8.97 5.14
N LEU A 40 -2.97 -8.66 5.15
CA LEU A 40 -1.97 -9.27 4.28
C LEU A 40 -1.84 -10.78 4.53
N ALA A 41 -1.77 -11.19 5.79
CA ALA A 41 -1.73 -12.59 6.16
C ALA A 41 -3.03 -13.30 5.75
N LEU A 42 -4.19 -12.69 6.01
CA LEU A 42 -5.50 -13.24 5.65
C LEU A 42 -5.64 -13.43 4.15
N LEU A 43 -5.25 -12.44 3.33
CA LEU A 43 -5.29 -12.56 1.88
C LEU A 43 -4.40 -13.72 1.40
N THR A 44 -3.18 -13.81 1.91
CA THR A 44 -2.25 -14.88 1.54
C THR A 44 -2.81 -16.25 1.92
N TRP A 45 -3.33 -16.39 3.14
CA TRP A 45 -3.96 -17.63 3.58
C TRP A 45 -5.15 -18.00 2.69
N LEU A 46 -5.96 -17.02 2.33
CA LEU A 46 -7.15 -17.22 1.52
C LEU A 46 -6.83 -17.75 0.14
N VAL A 47 -5.86 -17.16 -0.55
CA VAL A 47 -5.52 -17.52 -1.95
C VAL A 47 -4.54 -18.70 -2.03
N ALA A 48 -3.98 -19.15 -0.89
CA ALA A 48 -3.06 -20.27 -0.85
C ALA A 48 -3.68 -21.54 -1.44
N GLY A 49 -2.99 -22.13 -2.42
CA GLY A 49 -3.44 -23.37 -3.08
C GLY A 49 -4.67 -23.23 -3.97
N MET A 50 -5.20 -22.04 -4.19
CA MET A 50 -6.29 -21.82 -5.14
C MET A 50 -5.84 -21.96 -6.59
N ARG A 51 -6.79 -22.29 -7.47
CA ARG A 51 -6.59 -22.18 -8.91
C ARG A 51 -6.32 -20.72 -9.28
N LYS A 52 -5.42 -20.49 -10.25
CA LYS A 52 -4.96 -19.15 -10.67
C LYS A 52 -6.09 -18.14 -10.88
N ARG A 53 -7.16 -18.54 -11.59
CA ARG A 53 -8.33 -17.67 -11.87
C ARG A 53 -9.07 -17.29 -10.58
N ALA A 54 -9.23 -18.22 -9.65
CA ALA A 54 -9.88 -17.96 -8.38
C ALA A 54 -9.02 -17.04 -7.50
N ALA A 55 -7.72 -17.30 -7.41
CA ALA A 55 -6.78 -16.46 -6.67
C ALA A 55 -6.76 -15.02 -7.20
N PHE A 56 -6.78 -14.84 -8.53
CA PHE A 56 -6.92 -13.53 -9.14
C PHE A 56 -8.26 -12.87 -8.76
N GLY A 57 -9.38 -13.59 -8.89
CA GLY A 57 -10.71 -13.05 -8.61
C GLY A 57 -10.89 -12.61 -7.16
N TYR A 58 -10.43 -13.41 -6.18
CA TYR A 58 -10.51 -13.03 -4.77
C TYR A 58 -9.49 -11.95 -4.40
N GLY A 59 -8.31 -11.94 -5.01
CA GLY A 59 -7.37 -10.83 -4.92
C GLY A 59 -7.97 -9.53 -5.46
N TYR A 60 -8.64 -9.59 -6.61
CA TYR A 60 -9.36 -8.46 -7.20
C TYR A 60 -10.46 -7.94 -6.26
N LEU A 61 -11.26 -8.85 -5.67
CA LEU A 61 -12.32 -8.49 -4.74
C LEU A 61 -11.76 -7.82 -3.47
N ALA A 62 -10.65 -8.32 -2.94
CA ALA A 62 -9.93 -7.66 -1.85
C ALA A 62 -9.42 -6.28 -2.27
N GLY A 63 -8.93 -6.15 -3.51
CA GLY A 63 -8.53 -4.88 -4.09
C GLY A 63 -9.67 -3.88 -4.20
N VAL A 64 -10.86 -4.30 -4.62
CA VAL A 64 -12.05 -3.44 -4.66
C VAL A 64 -12.38 -2.93 -3.25
N ALA A 65 -12.38 -3.78 -2.25
CA ALA A 65 -12.65 -3.38 -0.87
C ALA A 65 -11.60 -2.39 -0.33
N LEU A 66 -10.31 -2.68 -0.54
CA LEU A 66 -9.19 -1.81 -0.19
C LEU A 66 -9.34 -0.43 -0.86
N ASN A 67 -9.46 -0.43 -2.19
CA ASN A 67 -9.44 0.81 -2.97
C ASN A 67 -10.73 1.64 -2.75
N THR A 68 -11.87 1.00 -2.51
CA THR A 68 -13.08 1.73 -2.12
C THR A 68 -12.87 2.47 -0.80
N LEU A 69 -12.19 1.86 0.17
CA LEU A 69 -11.91 2.52 1.44
C LEU A 69 -10.91 3.68 1.29
N THR A 70 -9.87 3.50 0.46
CA THR A 70 -8.71 4.41 0.44
C THR A 70 -8.78 5.51 -0.61
N ILE A 71 -9.42 5.26 -1.77
CA ILE A 71 -9.42 6.22 -2.89
C ILE A 71 -10.81 6.68 -3.34
N SER A 72 -11.88 6.36 -2.60
CA SER A 72 -13.24 6.82 -2.92
C SER A 72 -13.39 8.35 -2.94
N TRP A 73 -12.51 9.08 -2.25
CA TRP A 73 -12.47 10.54 -2.26
C TRP A 73 -12.29 11.13 -3.68
N ILE A 74 -11.74 10.35 -4.63
CA ILE A 74 -11.62 10.75 -6.05
C ILE A 74 -13.00 10.97 -6.70
N ALA A 75 -14.09 10.50 -6.09
CA ALA A 75 -15.44 10.81 -6.56
C ALA A 75 -15.75 12.33 -6.63
N VAL A 76 -14.94 13.17 -6.00
CA VAL A 76 -14.99 14.63 -6.17
C VAL A 76 -14.74 15.05 -7.62
N LEU A 77 -13.98 14.27 -8.38
CA LEU A 77 -13.72 14.47 -9.81
C LEU A 77 -14.83 13.89 -10.70
N GLY A 78 -15.70 13.06 -10.12
CA GLY A 78 -16.79 12.36 -10.78
C GLY A 78 -16.88 10.89 -10.37
N VAL A 79 -18.08 10.43 -10.07
CA VAL A 79 -18.32 9.05 -9.62
C VAL A 79 -17.85 8.00 -10.65
N PRO A 80 -18.07 8.18 -11.98
CA PRO A 80 -17.56 7.23 -12.97
C PRO A 80 -16.04 7.11 -12.97
N ILE A 81 -15.33 8.21 -12.72
CA ILE A 81 -13.86 8.24 -12.65
C ILE A 81 -13.39 7.44 -11.43
N ALA A 82 -14.01 7.63 -10.27
CA ALA A 82 -13.69 6.86 -9.07
C ALA A 82 -13.92 5.37 -9.27
N ILE A 83 -15.06 4.97 -9.85
CA ILE A 83 -15.36 3.57 -10.14
C ILE A 83 -14.33 2.98 -11.10
N GLY A 84 -13.99 3.69 -12.18
CA GLY A 84 -13.00 3.24 -13.15
C GLY A 84 -11.61 3.06 -12.53
N LEU A 85 -11.19 4.00 -11.68
CA LEU A 85 -9.89 3.94 -11.03
C LEU A 85 -9.84 2.82 -9.97
N ILE A 86 -10.89 2.64 -9.16
CA ILE A 86 -11.00 1.53 -8.21
C ILE A 86 -10.93 0.19 -8.95
N ALA A 87 -11.70 0.04 -10.03
CA ALA A 87 -11.69 -1.18 -10.83
C ALA A 87 -10.30 -1.46 -11.42
N TYR A 88 -9.65 -0.43 -11.97
CA TYR A 88 -8.31 -0.54 -12.55
C TYR A 88 -7.25 -0.89 -11.49
N THR A 89 -7.18 -0.16 -10.39
CA THR A 89 -6.19 -0.42 -9.33
C THR A 89 -6.37 -1.79 -8.69
N SER A 90 -7.61 -2.29 -8.64
CA SER A 90 -7.92 -3.62 -8.12
C SER A 90 -7.39 -4.76 -9.00
N LEU A 91 -7.11 -4.52 -10.30
CA LEU A 91 -6.45 -5.51 -11.17
C LEU A 91 -5.05 -5.87 -10.67
N TRP A 92 -4.32 -4.89 -10.13
CA TRP A 92 -3.01 -5.13 -9.53
C TRP A 92 -3.10 -6.01 -8.28
N MET A 93 -4.13 -5.83 -7.47
CA MET A 93 -4.40 -6.73 -6.34
C MET A 93 -4.81 -8.13 -6.80
N GLY A 94 -5.56 -8.24 -7.90
CA GLY A 94 -5.84 -9.52 -8.55
C GLY A 94 -4.55 -10.22 -8.99
N LEU A 95 -3.64 -9.48 -9.62
CA LEU A 95 -2.31 -9.98 -10.01
C LEU A 95 -1.49 -10.42 -8.78
N THR A 96 -1.52 -9.64 -7.72
CA THR A 96 -0.86 -10.01 -6.44
C THR A 96 -1.42 -11.32 -5.90
N GLY A 97 -2.74 -11.50 -5.85
CA GLY A 97 -3.38 -12.75 -5.43
C GLY A 97 -2.97 -13.94 -6.30
N LEU A 98 -2.91 -13.76 -7.62
CA LEU A 98 -2.40 -14.76 -8.56
C LEU A 98 -0.95 -15.15 -8.23
N LEU A 99 -0.06 -14.17 -8.09
CA LEU A 99 1.36 -14.40 -7.80
C LEU A 99 1.54 -15.12 -6.46
N ILE A 100 0.83 -14.72 -5.41
CA ILE A 100 0.84 -15.42 -4.12
C ILE A 100 0.51 -16.89 -4.30
N SER A 101 -0.56 -17.24 -5.06
CA SER A 101 -0.98 -18.62 -5.26
C SER A 101 0.08 -19.49 -5.94
N LEU A 102 0.96 -18.90 -6.74
CA LEU A 102 2.08 -19.56 -7.41
C LEU A 102 3.29 -19.68 -6.50
N LEU A 103 3.65 -18.60 -5.81
CA LEU A 103 4.88 -18.47 -5.06
C LEU A 103 4.85 -19.22 -3.72
N ILE A 104 3.66 -19.43 -3.16
CA ILE A 104 3.49 -20.11 -1.87
C ILE A 104 3.98 -21.56 -1.86
N GLN A 105 4.18 -22.15 -3.03
CA GLN A 105 4.70 -23.50 -3.20
C GLN A 105 6.23 -23.57 -3.17
N LEU A 106 6.89 -22.42 -3.29
CA LEU A 106 8.35 -22.34 -3.32
C LEU A 106 8.97 -22.45 -1.91
N PRO A 107 10.20 -22.93 -1.77
CA PRO A 107 10.94 -22.78 -0.54
C PRO A 107 11.11 -21.29 -0.22
N LEU A 108 11.12 -20.94 1.05
CA LEU A 108 11.19 -19.53 1.50
C LEU A 108 10.06 -18.63 0.94
N TRP A 109 8.88 -19.20 0.69
CA TRP A 109 7.72 -18.51 0.13
C TRP A 109 7.38 -17.15 0.79
N PRO A 110 7.61 -16.92 2.11
CA PRO A 110 7.36 -15.60 2.70
C PRO A 110 8.17 -14.49 2.06
N VAL A 111 9.41 -14.79 1.66
CA VAL A 111 10.30 -13.82 0.98
C VAL A 111 9.80 -13.56 -0.45
N TRP A 112 9.44 -14.62 -1.18
CA TRP A 112 8.95 -14.48 -2.56
C TRP A 112 7.62 -13.73 -2.62
N VAL A 113 6.71 -13.96 -1.68
CA VAL A 113 5.45 -13.23 -1.58
C VAL A 113 5.71 -11.74 -1.30
N ALA A 114 6.63 -11.43 -0.39
CA ALA A 114 7.00 -10.04 -0.10
C ALA A 114 7.64 -9.36 -1.32
N ALA A 115 8.56 -10.05 -2.01
CA ALA A 115 9.18 -9.53 -3.22
C ALA A 115 8.16 -9.29 -4.35
N ALA A 116 7.23 -10.23 -4.55
CA ALA A 116 6.16 -10.08 -5.54
C ALA A 116 5.26 -8.88 -5.24
N TRP A 117 4.90 -8.69 -3.96
CA TRP A 117 4.09 -7.53 -3.55
C TRP A 117 4.79 -6.22 -3.90
N VAL A 118 6.04 -6.05 -3.48
CA VAL A 118 6.84 -4.84 -3.78
C VAL A 118 7.00 -4.63 -5.28
N SER A 119 7.19 -5.72 -6.04
CA SER A 119 7.31 -5.63 -7.50
C SER A 119 6.01 -5.14 -8.16
N VAL A 120 4.85 -5.66 -7.73
CA VAL A 120 3.55 -5.22 -8.24
C VAL A 120 3.29 -3.77 -7.83
N GLU A 121 3.59 -3.40 -6.57
CA GLU A 121 3.45 -2.03 -6.08
C GLU A 121 4.35 -1.06 -6.85
N TYR A 122 5.59 -1.46 -7.15
CA TYR A 122 6.51 -0.65 -7.96
C TYR A 122 5.96 -0.45 -9.38
N VAL A 123 5.53 -1.52 -10.04
CA VAL A 123 5.01 -1.43 -11.42
C VAL A 123 3.74 -0.58 -11.45
N SER A 124 2.78 -0.84 -10.56
CA SER A 124 1.51 -0.09 -10.51
C SER A 124 1.71 1.39 -10.17
N GLY A 125 2.74 1.71 -9.41
CA GLY A 125 3.09 3.08 -9.05
C GLY A 125 3.85 3.86 -10.13
N ASN A 126 4.27 3.20 -11.24
CA ASN A 126 5.03 3.82 -12.32
C ASN A 126 4.40 3.62 -13.69
N TRP A 127 3.53 2.64 -13.89
CA TRP A 127 2.97 2.27 -15.18
C TRP A 127 1.49 1.84 -15.03
N PRO A 128 0.64 2.15 -16.03
CA PRO A 128 0.82 3.04 -17.18
C PRO A 128 0.66 4.53 -16.79
N PHE A 129 0.93 5.42 -17.71
CA PHE A 129 0.70 6.88 -17.57
C PHE A 129 1.34 7.53 -16.32
N GLY A 130 2.48 7.01 -15.85
CA GLY A 130 3.12 7.46 -14.62
C GLY A 130 2.66 6.73 -13.37
N GLY A 131 1.70 5.80 -13.50
CA GLY A 131 1.21 4.96 -12.41
C GLY A 131 0.28 5.67 -11.41
N PHE A 132 -0.12 4.91 -10.38
CA PHE A 132 -0.94 5.43 -9.28
C PHE A 132 -0.40 4.90 -7.95
N ALA A 133 0.37 5.73 -7.26
CA ALA A 133 1.14 5.33 -6.08
C ALA A 133 0.49 5.72 -4.72
N TRP A 134 -0.80 6.07 -4.70
CA TRP A 134 -1.48 6.59 -3.51
C TRP A 134 -1.76 5.54 -2.43
N THR A 135 -1.82 4.27 -2.80
CA THR A 135 -2.15 3.17 -1.88
C THR A 135 -0.94 2.31 -1.50
N ARG A 136 0.26 2.89 -1.50
CA ARG A 136 1.47 2.16 -1.07
C ARG A 136 1.36 1.71 0.38
N LEU A 137 1.75 0.47 0.65
CA LEU A 137 1.72 -0.08 2.01
C LEU A 137 2.62 0.68 2.98
N ALA A 138 3.73 1.26 2.51
CA ALA A 138 4.59 2.06 3.36
C ALA A 138 3.87 3.22 4.05
N PHE A 139 2.82 3.78 3.44
CA PHE A 139 2.04 4.85 4.06
C PHE A 139 1.26 4.39 5.30
N THR A 140 0.87 3.11 5.36
CA THR A 140 0.21 2.55 6.55
C THR A 140 1.12 2.46 7.77
N LEU A 141 2.42 2.69 7.58
CA LEU A 141 3.45 2.50 8.60
C LEU A 141 3.95 3.81 9.22
N ALA A 142 3.39 4.96 8.85
CA ALA A 142 3.85 6.27 9.33
C ALA A 142 3.94 6.31 10.86
N ASP A 143 2.90 5.82 11.55
CA ASP A 143 2.80 5.79 13.01
C ASP A 143 3.22 4.44 13.62
N SER A 144 3.83 3.57 12.83
CA SER A 144 4.32 2.27 13.32
C SER A 144 5.79 2.33 13.73
N PRO A 145 6.25 1.45 14.62
CA PRO A 145 7.67 1.33 14.91
C PRO A 145 8.53 1.05 13.67
N LEU A 146 7.96 0.44 12.61
CA LEU A 146 8.68 0.15 11.37
C LEU A 146 9.05 1.41 10.58
N SER A 147 8.44 2.57 10.87
CA SER A 147 8.82 3.84 10.25
C SER A 147 10.27 4.26 10.53
N GLY A 148 10.87 3.77 11.63
CA GLY A 148 12.28 3.98 11.93
C GLY A 148 13.26 3.42 10.89
N LEU A 149 12.81 2.48 10.04
CA LEU A 149 13.60 1.94 8.93
C LEU A 149 13.55 2.82 7.67
N LEU A 150 12.55 3.71 7.53
CA LEU A 150 12.35 4.50 6.31
C LEU A 150 13.59 5.27 5.85
N PRO A 151 14.38 5.94 6.72
CA PRO A 151 15.58 6.66 6.31
C PRO A 151 16.67 5.76 5.71
N TYR A 152 16.68 4.47 6.07
CA TYR A 152 17.76 3.54 5.70
C TYR A 152 17.42 2.69 4.47
N ILE A 153 16.19 2.22 4.34
CA ILE A 153 15.79 1.27 3.29
C ILE A 153 14.66 1.78 2.40
N GLY A 154 14.18 2.99 2.66
CA GLY A 154 13.11 3.61 1.88
C GLY A 154 11.76 2.87 1.97
N MET A 155 10.76 3.38 1.24
CA MET A 155 9.40 2.83 1.26
C MET A 155 9.33 1.38 0.77
N ALA A 156 10.04 1.04 -0.29
CA ALA A 156 10.03 -0.31 -0.86
C ALA A 156 10.59 -1.35 0.12
N GLY A 157 11.68 -1.00 0.82
CA GLY A 157 12.28 -1.85 1.84
C GLY A 157 11.37 -2.07 3.04
N VAL A 158 10.69 -1.01 3.51
CA VAL A 158 9.75 -1.11 4.64
C VAL A 158 8.52 -1.92 4.24
N THR A 159 7.96 -1.72 3.03
CA THR A 159 6.90 -2.57 2.49
C THR A 159 7.32 -4.04 2.46
N LEU A 160 8.54 -4.32 1.95
CA LEU A 160 9.04 -5.70 1.89
C LEU A 160 9.10 -6.34 3.28
N ILE A 161 9.65 -5.64 4.27
CA ILE A 161 9.74 -6.13 5.64
C ILE A 161 8.34 -6.35 6.23
N MET A 162 7.43 -5.39 6.08
CA MET A 162 6.06 -5.51 6.59
C MET A 162 5.34 -6.73 6.01
N VAL A 163 5.38 -6.89 4.68
CA VAL A 163 4.73 -8.04 4.03
C VAL A 163 5.40 -9.33 4.49
N TRP A 164 6.73 -9.38 4.52
CA TRP A 164 7.46 -10.56 5.00
C TRP A 164 7.08 -10.93 6.44
N LEU A 165 7.08 -9.98 7.37
CA LEU A 165 6.68 -10.21 8.77
C LEU A 165 5.23 -10.71 8.85
N SER A 166 4.32 -10.17 8.03
CA SER A 166 2.93 -10.63 7.96
C SER A 166 2.85 -12.11 7.53
N GLN A 167 3.71 -12.54 6.59
CA GLN A 167 3.75 -13.93 6.15
C GLN A 167 4.28 -14.89 7.23
N LEU A 168 5.16 -14.41 8.11
CA LEU A 168 5.68 -15.24 9.20
C LEU A 168 4.59 -15.68 10.19
N LEU A 169 3.47 -14.92 10.27
CA LEU A 169 2.30 -15.32 11.06
C LEU A 169 1.64 -16.61 10.54
N LEU A 170 1.82 -16.92 9.26
CA LEU A 170 1.23 -18.10 8.60
C LEU A 170 2.16 -19.33 8.62
N VAL A 171 3.40 -19.18 9.08
CA VAL A 171 4.31 -20.31 9.17
C VAL A 171 3.81 -21.26 10.27
N ARG A 172 3.75 -22.56 9.96
CA ARG A 172 3.19 -23.62 10.86
C ARG A 172 3.66 -23.55 12.31
N ARG A 173 4.88 -23.07 12.53
CA ARG A 173 5.48 -22.89 13.87
C ARG A 173 5.73 -21.41 14.12
N TRP A 174 4.69 -20.57 13.96
CA TRP A 174 4.76 -19.13 14.08
C TRP A 174 5.41 -18.64 15.39
N TRP A 175 5.28 -19.37 16.49
CA TRP A 175 5.96 -19.04 17.76
C TRP A 175 7.50 -19.04 17.63
N ARG A 176 8.08 -19.78 16.64
CA ARG A 176 9.52 -19.73 16.36
C ARG A 176 9.91 -18.48 15.59
N THR A 177 8.99 -17.89 14.88
CA THR A 177 9.19 -16.65 14.11
C THR A 177 8.78 -15.41 14.92
N ALA A 178 8.02 -15.58 16.00
CA ALA A 178 7.62 -14.49 16.89
C ALA A 178 8.80 -13.66 17.42
N PRO A 179 9.94 -14.26 17.87
CA PRO A 179 11.11 -13.48 18.26
C PRO A 179 11.69 -12.63 17.14
N VAL A 180 11.64 -13.12 15.88
CA VAL A 180 12.12 -12.35 14.71
C VAL A 180 11.22 -11.13 14.47
N ILE A 181 9.90 -11.33 14.56
CA ILE A 181 8.91 -10.26 14.43
C ILE A 181 9.14 -9.22 15.52
N LEU A 182 9.25 -9.68 16.78
CA LEU A 182 9.49 -8.79 17.91
C LEU A 182 10.79 -8.00 17.75
N LEU A 183 11.87 -8.69 17.38
CA LEU A 183 13.19 -8.08 17.18
C LEU A 183 13.12 -7.00 16.07
N ALA A 184 12.44 -7.28 14.97
CA ALA A 184 12.27 -6.30 13.90
C ALA A 184 11.58 -5.02 14.40
N PHE A 185 10.51 -5.15 15.18
CA PHE A 185 9.81 -4.01 15.76
C PHE A 185 10.65 -3.27 16.81
N VAL A 186 11.38 -3.99 17.67
CA VAL A 186 12.25 -3.39 18.67
C VAL A 186 13.40 -2.61 18.00
N VAL A 187 14.11 -3.25 17.08
CA VAL A 187 15.23 -2.59 16.36
C VAL A 187 14.74 -1.35 15.62
N SER A 188 13.64 -1.50 14.87
CA SER A 188 13.08 -0.37 14.12
C SER A 188 12.59 0.75 15.05
N GLY A 189 11.93 0.40 16.15
CA GLY A 189 11.51 1.37 17.17
C GLY A 189 12.69 2.10 17.81
N CYS A 190 13.80 1.41 18.07
CA CYS A 190 15.02 2.04 18.57
C CYS A 190 15.61 3.05 17.57
N LEU A 191 15.49 2.78 16.25
CA LEU A 191 15.96 3.68 15.23
C LEU A 191 15.20 5.02 15.17
N LEU A 192 13.97 5.08 15.71
CA LEU A 192 13.23 6.34 15.83
C LEU A 192 13.89 7.33 16.79
N PHE A 193 14.69 6.85 17.74
CA PHE A 193 15.44 7.68 18.68
C PHE A 193 16.82 8.08 18.16
N VAL A 194 17.24 7.59 17.00
CA VAL A 194 18.47 8.01 16.36
C VAL A 194 18.23 9.37 15.71
N PRO A 195 18.94 10.43 16.14
CA PRO A 195 18.74 11.76 15.56
C PRO A 195 19.09 11.71 14.06
N PRO A 196 18.28 12.34 13.20
CA PRO A 196 18.62 12.44 11.78
C PRO A 196 19.94 13.19 11.63
N SER A 197 20.72 12.80 10.63
CA SER A 197 21.94 13.55 10.27
C SER A 197 21.55 15.00 10.02
N GLN A 198 22.28 15.93 10.66
CA GLN A 198 22.06 17.37 10.47
C GLN A 198 22.23 17.70 8.97
N PRO A 199 21.29 18.44 8.38
CA PRO A 199 21.43 18.85 6.99
C PRO A 199 22.67 19.78 6.89
N GLU A 200 23.54 19.47 5.93
CA GLU A 200 24.76 20.29 5.69
C GLU A 200 24.43 21.65 5.05
N GLN A 201 23.23 21.81 4.50
CA GLN A 201 22.79 23.04 3.85
C GLN A 201 21.38 23.42 4.27
N HIS A 202 21.19 24.70 4.60
CA HIS A 202 19.88 25.29 4.82
C HIS A 202 19.38 25.91 3.50
N VAL A 203 18.23 25.46 3.04
CA VAL A 203 17.55 26.02 1.86
C VAL A 203 16.31 26.77 2.34
N THR A 204 16.20 28.06 1.95
CA THR A 204 14.99 28.83 2.19
C THR A 204 13.95 28.46 1.13
N VAL A 205 12.80 27.93 1.55
CA VAL A 205 11.71 27.54 0.68
C VAL A 205 10.50 28.44 0.95
N ALA A 206 9.99 29.10 -0.07
CA ALA A 206 8.71 29.79 0.01
C ALA A 206 7.59 28.86 -0.48
N VAL A 207 6.64 28.56 0.41
CA VAL A 207 5.44 27.78 0.07
C VAL A 207 4.29 28.75 -0.20
N VAL A 208 3.80 28.78 -1.42
CA VAL A 208 2.63 29.58 -1.81
C VAL A 208 1.46 28.63 -2.02
N GLN A 209 0.45 28.74 -1.16
CA GLN A 209 -0.78 27.97 -1.29
C GLN A 209 -1.90 28.91 -1.78
N PRO A 210 -2.26 28.85 -3.08
CA PRO A 210 -3.39 29.62 -3.59
C PRO A 210 -4.68 29.02 -3.00
N ASN A 211 -5.53 29.92 -2.46
CA ASN A 211 -6.85 29.52 -1.96
C ASN A 211 -7.80 29.37 -3.17
N VAL A 212 -7.99 28.14 -3.63
CA VAL A 212 -8.92 27.85 -4.75
C VAL A 212 -10.30 27.57 -4.18
N ASN A 213 -11.30 28.35 -4.60
CA ASN A 213 -12.69 28.19 -4.18
C ASN A 213 -13.23 26.83 -4.66
N ARG A 214 -13.86 26.05 -3.76
CA ARG A 214 -14.44 24.72 -4.06
C ARG A 214 -15.45 24.70 -5.22
N HIS A 215 -16.07 25.85 -5.55
CA HIS A 215 -17.08 25.95 -6.60
C HIS A 215 -16.51 26.14 -8.01
N GLU A 216 -15.21 26.23 -8.18
CA GLU A 216 -14.55 26.55 -9.45
C GLU A 216 -13.76 25.39 -10.07
N TYR A 217 -13.96 24.15 -9.60
CA TYR A 217 -13.42 22.97 -10.27
C TYR A 217 -14.12 22.78 -11.63
N GLY A 218 -13.49 23.28 -12.69
CA GLY A 218 -13.97 23.19 -14.08
C GLY A 218 -14.20 24.51 -14.80
N GLY A 219 -13.96 25.66 -14.13
CA GLY A 219 -14.00 26.97 -14.75
C GLY A 219 -12.70 27.36 -15.47
N PRO A 220 -12.70 28.47 -16.26
CA PRO A 220 -11.55 28.94 -17.03
C PRO A 220 -10.34 29.38 -16.17
N TYR A 221 -10.42 29.26 -14.86
CA TYR A 221 -9.38 29.65 -13.89
C TYR A 221 -8.18 28.70 -13.82
N LEU A 222 -8.25 27.51 -14.42
CA LEU A 222 -7.05 26.69 -14.60
C LEU A 222 -5.96 27.39 -15.44
N SER A 223 -6.36 28.36 -16.25
CA SER A 223 -5.42 29.22 -17.01
C SER A 223 -4.63 30.20 -16.12
N LEU A 224 -5.15 30.57 -14.94
CA LEU A 224 -4.46 31.49 -14.04
C LEU A 224 -3.32 30.80 -13.25
N ILE A 225 -3.37 29.49 -13.06
CA ILE A 225 -2.28 28.72 -12.45
C ILE A 225 -1.03 28.75 -13.36
N HIS A 226 -1.24 28.79 -14.68
CA HIS A 226 -0.16 28.93 -15.65
C HIS A 226 0.40 30.36 -15.77
N ILE A 227 -0.33 31.38 -15.31
CA ILE A 227 0.11 32.81 -15.35
C ILE A 227 1.03 33.14 -14.18
N SER A 228 1.03 32.33 -13.11
CA SER A 228 1.94 32.47 -11.97
C SER A 228 3.24 31.66 -12.13
N GLU A 229 3.63 31.33 -13.36
CA GLU A 229 4.92 30.69 -13.61
C GLU A 229 6.08 31.55 -13.09
N PRO A 230 7.03 30.93 -12.34
CA PRO A 230 8.13 31.66 -11.69
C PRO A 230 9.12 32.33 -12.66
N THR A 231 8.95 32.15 -13.95
CA THR A 231 9.75 32.82 -14.99
C THR A 231 9.62 34.35 -15.00
N ARG A 232 8.60 34.94 -14.37
CA ARG A 232 8.48 36.39 -14.23
C ARG A 232 9.27 37.00 -13.07
N LEU A 233 9.73 36.19 -12.11
CA LEU A 233 10.53 36.69 -10.98
C LEU A 233 12.04 36.84 -11.30
N LEU A 234 12.49 36.38 -12.46
CA LEU A 234 13.87 36.51 -12.89
C LEU A 234 14.16 37.79 -13.72
N SER A 235 13.16 38.65 -13.93
CA SER A 235 13.31 39.91 -14.71
C SER A 235 13.35 41.15 -13.83
N ILE A 236 13.49 41.02 -12.50
CA ILE A 236 13.66 42.17 -11.60
C ILE A 236 15.06 42.02 -10.97
N SER A 237 16.07 42.38 -11.74
CA SER A 237 17.40 42.72 -11.27
C SER A 237 17.68 44.16 -11.65
#